data_78dadb681ed71bab4419aaba9f425291
#
_entry.id   78dadb681ed71bab4419aaba9f425291
#
_cell.length_a   1.000
_cell.length_b   1.000
_cell.length_c   1.000
_cell.angle_alpha   90.00
_cell.angle_beta   90.00
_cell.angle_gamma   90.00
#
_symmetry.space_group_name_H-M   'P 1'
#
loop_
_entity.id
_entity.type
_entity.pdbx_description
1 polymer ?
#
loop_
_entity_poly.entity_id
_entity_poly.type
_entity_poly.pdbx_seq_one_letter_code
_entity_poly.pdbx_strand_id
1 'polypeptide(L)'
;MIFDFLEAFNENSLVLYLFVIGIACAAGGIPPMIERNRRRGIENQLPGLLESLSDAVGAGRGLQEAMLEQGRNTPGVLGKLLTETLESSHASSFDAALSAFASKTRSSQVQRVVVLIDTAMEQDAPLQNILSDLAMDYERLNDLMNKRETELAGRGILIILFVCIGLPVLIAFIVGLFAPAASGFQIANFNSTFSTFFALASA
;
A
#
# COMPACT_ATOMS: atom_id res chain seq x y z
N MET A 1 9.32 10.82 -35.67
CA MET A 1 8.56 10.63 -34.45
C MET A 1 9.43 10.60 -33.18
N ILE A 2 10.41 9.68 -33.03
CA ILE A 2 11.33 9.69 -31.85
C ILE A 2 12.34 10.82 -31.93
N PHE A 3 12.86 11.14 -33.12
CA PHE A 3 13.77 12.25 -33.36
C PHE A 3 13.11 13.63 -33.17
N ASP A 4 11.88 13.81 -33.67
CA ASP A 4 11.10 15.05 -33.48
C ASP A 4 10.77 15.28 -31.98
N PHE A 5 10.56 14.18 -31.23
CA PHE A 5 10.38 14.21 -29.78
C PHE A 5 11.69 14.65 -29.06
N LEU A 6 12.85 14.17 -29.51
CA LEU A 6 14.14 14.54 -28.95
C LEU A 6 14.56 15.99 -29.30
N GLU A 7 14.21 16.50 -30.48
CA GLU A 7 14.44 17.90 -30.84
C GLU A 7 13.55 18.87 -30.03
N ALA A 8 12.27 18.53 -29.85
CA ALA A 8 11.37 19.27 -28.98
C ALA A 8 11.84 19.28 -27.51
N PHE A 9 12.53 18.22 -27.09
CA PHE A 9 13.18 18.12 -25.77
C PHE A 9 14.40 19.03 -25.62
N ASN A 10 15.13 19.30 -26.68
CA ASN A 10 16.34 20.13 -26.64
C ASN A 10 16.04 21.64 -26.57
N GLU A 11 14.91 22.09 -27.15
CA GLU A 11 14.48 23.48 -27.06
C GLU A 11 13.87 23.89 -25.70
N ASN A 12 13.34 22.91 -24.93
CA ASN A 12 12.74 23.15 -23.61
C ASN A 12 13.47 22.38 -22.50
N SER A 13 14.63 22.88 -22.10
CA SER A 13 15.41 22.29 -20.99
C SER A 13 14.58 22.13 -19.70
N LEU A 14 13.59 22.98 -19.45
CA LEU A 14 12.66 22.89 -18.32
C LEU A 14 11.77 21.62 -18.36
N VAL A 15 11.25 21.26 -19.53
CA VAL A 15 10.42 20.04 -19.69
C VAL A 15 11.27 18.80 -19.42
N LEU A 16 12.54 18.80 -19.86
CA LEU A 16 13.47 17.71 -19.62
C LEU A 16 13.78 17.54 -18.11
N TYR A 17 14.01 18.65 -17.39
CA TYR A 17 14.23 18.61 -15.94
C TYR A 17 12.99 18.08 -15.20
N LEU A 18 11.78 18.53 -15.57
CA LEU A 18 10.52 18.07 -14.97
C LEU A 18 10.29 16.58 -15.24
N PHE A 19 10.60 16.09 -16.44
CA PHE A 19 10.47 14.70 -16.80
C PHE A 19 11.47 13.81 -16.02
N VAL A 20 12.71 14.26 -15.86
CA VAL A 20 13.73 13.56 -15.06
C VAL A 20 13.32 13.53 -13.58
N ILE A 21 12.81 14.62 -13.02
CA ILE A 21 12.30 14.69 -11.66
C ILE A 21 11.09 13.75 -11.51
N GLY A 22 10.17 13.75 -12.47
CA GLY A 22 9.00 12.85 -12.49
C GLY A 22 9.40 11.37 -12.46
N ILE A 23 10.38 10.98 -13.29
CA ILE A 23 10.92 9.61 -13.32
C ILE A 23 11.63 9.28 -11.99
N ALA A 24 12.42 10.20 -11.45
CA ALA A 24 13.12 10.00 -10.18
C ALA A 24 12.13 9.83 -9.00
N CYS A 25 11.05 10.63 -8.97
CA CYS A 25 9.98 10.50 -7.98
C CYS A 25 9.21 9.17 -8.14
N ALA A 26 8.90 8.77 -9.37
CA ALA A 26 8.25 7.50 -9.66
C ALA A 26 9.14 6.31 -9.26
N ALA A 27 10.43 6.34 -9.62
CA ALA A 27 11.38 5.29 -9.25
C ALA A 27 11.56 5.16 -7.73
N GLY A 28 11.52 6.28 -6.99
CA GLY A 28 11.60 6.27 -5.52
C GLY A 28 10.30 5.85 -4.83
N GLY A 29 9.14 6.09 -5.44
CA GLY A 29 7.82 5.83 -4.84
C GLY A 29 7.26 4.43 -5.09
N ILE A 30 7.56 3.83 -6.23
CA ILE A 30 6.97 2.54 -6.64
C ILE A 30 7.42 1.36 -5.76
N PRO A 31 8.71 1.15 -5.44
CA PRO A 31 9.14 -0.01 -4.65
C PRO A 31 8.51 -0.09 -3.25
N PRO A 32 8.46 1.00 -2.45
CA PRO A 32 7.82 0.94 -1.14
C PRO A 32 6.30 0.74 -1.22
N MET A 33 5.65 1.15 -2.30
CA MET A 33 4.23 0.95 -2.52
C MET A 33 3.90 -0.53 -2.76
N ILE A 34 4.71 -1.24 -3.54
CA ILE A 34 4.55 -2.68 -3.80
C ILE A 34 4.69 -3.48 -2.50
N GLU A 35 5.71 -3.16 -1.69
CA GLU A 35 5.93 -3.85 -0.41
C GLU A 35 4.80 -3.58 0.59
N ARG A 36 4.28 -2.35 0.64
CA ARG A 36 3.11 -2.01 1.46
C ARG A 36 1.87 -2.79 1.04
N ASN A 37 1.60 -2.89 -0.27
CA ASN A 37 0.46 -3.64 -0.79
C ASN A 37 0.58 -5.13 -0.48
N ARG A 38 1.79 -5.69 -0.57
CA ARG A 38 2.04 -7.08 -0.19
C ARG A 38 1.77 -7.32 1.30
N ARG A 39 2.27 -6.46 2.18
CA ARG A 39 2.02 -6.56 3.64
C ARG A 39 0.55 -6.44 3.96
N ARG A 40 -0.15 -5.47 3.38
CA ARG A 40 -1.60 -5.31 3.56
C ARG A 40 -2.37 -6.54 3.10
N GLY A 41 -1.99 -7.15 1.98
CA GLY A 41 -2.59 -8.40 1.52
C GLY A 41 -2.44 -9.54 2.53
N ILE A 42 -1.30 -9.62 3.23
CA ILE A 42 -1.06 -10.57 4.30
C ILE A 42 -1.89 -10.23 5.55
N GLU A 43 -1.87 -8.98 5.97
CA GLU A 43 -2.54 -8.49 7.18
C GLU A 43 -4.07 -8.60 7.07
N ASN A 44 -4.64 -8.34 5.90
CA ASN A 44 -6.08 -8.49 5.65
C ASN A 44 -6.57 -9.94 5.68
N GLN A 45 -5.70 -10.92 5.38
CA GLN A 45 -6.04 -12.33 5.43
C GLN A 45 -5.84 -12.96 6.82
N LEU A 46 -5.11 -12.25 7.70
CA LEU A 46 -4.75 -12.76 9.03
C LEU A 46 -5.96 -13.08 9.92
N PRO A 47 -7.01 -12.23 10.02
CA PRO A 47 -8.17 -12.53 10.86
C PRO A 47 -8.87 -13.81 10.42
N GLY A 48 -9.15 -13.98 9.13
CA GLY A 48 -9.80 -15.19 8.61
C GLY A 48 -8.97 -16.46 8.81
N LEU A 49 -7.64 -16.36 8.73
CA LEU A 49 -6.75 -17.47 9.07
C LEU A 49 -6.86 -17.83 10.56
N LEU A 50 -6.83 -16.84 11.47
CA LEU A 50 -6.93 -17.06 12.91
C LEU A 50 -8.28 -17.65 13.31
N GLU A 51 -9.37 -17.17 12.73
CA GLU A 51 -10.72 -17.71 12.94
C GLU A 51 -10.79 -19.19 12.53
N SER A 52 -10.33 -19.51 11.32
CA SER A 52 -10.29 -20.89 10.83
C SER A 52 -9.39 -21.80 11.67
N LEU A 53 -8.29 -21.26 12.22
CA LEU A 53 -7.43 -21.99 13.15
C LEU A 53 -8.12 -22.22 14.50
N SER A 54 -8.83 -21.21 15.02
CA SER A 54 -9.62 -21.34 16.25
C SER A 54 -10.64 -22.45 16.13
N ASP A 55 -11.37 -22.51 15.03
CA ASP A 55 -12.37 -23.55 14.75
C ASP A 55 -11.74 -24.94 14.65
N ALA A 56 -10.62 -25.07 13.96
CA ALA A 56 -9.92 -26.35 13.81
C ALA A 56 -9.37 -26.87 15.15
N VAL A 57 -8.78 -25.98 15.96
CA VAL A 57 -8.29 -26.31 17.31
C VAL A 57 -9.46 -26.65 18.25
N GLY A 58 -10.55 -25.88 18.16
CA GLY A 58 -11.79 -26.17 18.90
C GLY A 58 -12.43 -27.50 18.55
N ALA A 59 -12.26 -27.97 17.31
CA ALA A 59 -12.65 -29.32 16.87
C ALA A 59 -11.67 -30.41 17.35
N GLY A 60 -10.66 -30.09 18.12
CA GLY A 60 -9.68 -31.01 18.68
C GLY A 60 -8.52 -31.39 17.75
N ARG A 61 -8.32 -30.64 16.66
CA ARG A 61 -7.13 -30.84 15.80
C ARG A 61 -5.88 -30.24 16.42
N GLY A 62 -4.75 -30.88 16.18
CA GLY A 62 -3.46 -30.32 16.58
C GLY A 62 -3.16 -29.01 15.83
N LEU A 63 -2.59 -28.03 16.51
CA LEU A 63 -2.31 -26.71 15.93
C LEU A 63 -1.45 -26.78 14.66
N GLN A 64 -0.42 -27.61 14.65
CA GLN A 64 0.45 -27.80 13.49
C GLN A 64 -0.31 -28.34 12.27
N GLU A 65 -1.17 -29.33 12.49
CA GLU A 65 -2.00 -29.90 11.42
C GLU A 65 -3.02 -28.88 10.89
N ALA A 66 -3.68 -28.16 11.82
CA ALA A 66 -4.62 -27.10 11.48
C ALA A 66 -3.94 -25.99 10.66
N MET A 67 -2.74 -25.55 11.05
CA MET A 67 -1.98 -24.54 10.33
C MET A 67 -1.58 -25.00 8.92
N LEU A 68 -1.18 -26.24 8.76
CA LEU A 68 -0.80 -26.78 7.46
C LEU A 68 -2.01 -26.87 6.53
N GLU A 69 -3.15 -27.36 7.03
CA GLU A 69 -4.40 -27.44 6.28
C GLU A 69 -4.90 -26.05 5.88
N GLN A 70 -4.94 -25.12 6.83
CA GLN A 70 -5.36 -23.75 6.56
C GLN A 70 -4.39 -23.00 5.62
N GLY A 71 -3.08 -23.25 5.73
CA GLY A 71 -2.11 -22.74 4.80
C GLY A 71 -2.38 -23.15 3.35
N ARG A 72 -2.77 -24.41 3.12
CA ARG A 72 -3.15 -24.92 1.79
C ARG A 72 -4.48 -24.35 1.30
N ASN A 73 -5.41 -24.10 2.19
CA ASN A 73 -6.74 -23.58 1.85
C ASN A 73 -6.78 -22.06 1.70
N THR A 74 -5.84 -21.34 2.30
CA THR A 74 -5.76 -19.88 2.23
C THR A 74 -5.13 -19.42 0.91
N PRO A 75 -5.87 -18.73 0.04
CA PRO A 75 -5.31 -18.24 -1.22
C PRO A 75 -4.33 -17.09 -0.96
N GLY A 76 -3.31 -16.96 -1.82
CA GLY A 76 -2.41 -15.81 -1.81
C GLY A 76 -1.07 -16.04 -1.16
N VAL A 77 -0.42 -14.95 -0.74
CA VAL A 77 0.97 -14.98 -0.25
C VAL A 77 1.05 -15.57 1.15
N LEU A 78 0.06 -15.28 2.01
CA LEU A 78 0.03 -15.76 3.40
C LEU A 78 -0.01 -17.29 3.46
N GLY A 79 -0.97 -17.91 2.75
CA GLY A 79 -1.11 -19.37 2.73
C GLY A 79 0.11 -20.07 2.14
N LYS A 80 0.68 -19.54 1.05
CA LYS A 80 1.90 -20.09 0.44
C LYS A 80 3.10 -20.05 1.40
N LEU A 81 3.31 -18.92 2.08
CA LEU A 81 4.41 -18.79 3.04
C LEU A 81 4.23 -19.72 4.24
N LEU A 82 2.99 -19.85 4.73
CA LEU A 82 2.68 -20.75 5.85
C LEU A 82 2.95 -22.20 5.47
N THR A 83 2.42 -22.66 4.33
CA THR A 83 2.64 -24.02 3.83
C THR A 83 4.11 -24.30 3.58
N GLU A 84 4.80 -23.41 2.86
CA GLU A 84 6.23 -23.56 2.55
C GLU A 84 7.09 -23.67 3.80
N THR A 85 6.85 -22.84 4.82
CA THR A 85 7.64 -22.86 6.05
C THR A 85 7.35 -24.09 6.88
N LEU A 86 6.11 -24.53 7.00
CA LEU A 86 5.75 -25.72 7.75
C LEU A 86 6.21 -27.01 7.03
N GLU A 87 6.09 -27.10 5.71
CA GLU A 87 6.58 -28.26 4.95
C GLU A 87 8.10 -28.35 4.90
N SER A 88 8.81 -27.21 4.80
CA SER A 88 10.28 -27.19 4.83
C SER A 88 10.87 -27.52 6.21
N SER A 89 10.08 -27.42 7.25
CA SER A 89 10.53 -27.64 8.64
C SER A 89 10.33 -29.08 9.14
N HIS A 90 10.04 -30.06 8.28
CA HIS A 90 9.97 -31.48 8.69
C HIS A 90 11.23 -31.99 9.43
N ALA A 91 12.34 -31.27 9.36
CA ALA A 91 13.60 -31.57 10.08
C ALA A 91 13.86 -30.66 11.28
N SER A 92 13.02 -29.64 11.54
CA SER A 92 13.17 -28.67 12.63
C SER A 92 11.93 -28.64 13.53
N SER A 93 12.04 -28.04 14.72
CA SER A 93 10.90 -27.91 15.63
C SER A 93 9.80 -27.04 15.02
N PHE A 94 8.55 -27.25 15.46
CA PHE A 94 7.40 -26.44 15.05
C PHE A 94 7.61 -24.95 15.36
N ASP A 95 8.22 -24.64 16.52
CA ASP A 95 8.53 -23.26 16.93
C ASP A 95 9.52 -22.58 15.96
N ALA A 96 10.52 -23.32 15.46
CA ALA A 96 11.42 -22.83 14.45
C ALA A 96 10.70 -22.54 13.11
N ALA A 97 9.70 -23.36 12.75
CA ALA A 97 8.86 -23.11 11.57
C ALA A 97 8.00 -21.85 11.73
N LEU A 98 7.39 -21.65 12.89
CA LEU A 98 6.61 -20.46 13.21
C LEU A 98 7.46 -19.20 13.18
N SER A 99 8.65 -19.22 13.76
CA SER A 99 9.57 -18.09 13.75
C SER A 99 10.07 -17.76 12.34
N ALA A 100 10.34 -18.78 11.52
CA ALA A 100 10.70 -18.62 10.12
C ALA A 100 9.53 -18.02 9.31
N PHE A 101 8.31 -18.47 9.54
CA PHE A 101 7.11 -17.90 8.94
C PHE A 101 6.95 -16.42 9.29
N ALA A 102 7.05 -16.07 10.58
CA ALA A 102 6.96 -14.70 11.04
C ALA A 102 8.00 -13.78 10.35
N SER A 103 9.24 -14.25 10.23
CA SER A 103 10.32 -13.49 9.59
C SER A 103 10.13 -13.30 8.09
N LYS A 104 9.66 -14.34 7.38
CA LYS A 104 9.41 -14.29 5.92
C LYS A 104 8.24 -13.38 5.55
N THR A 105 7.23 -13.24 6.40
CA THR A 105 6.09 -12.36 6.15
C THR A 105 6.47 -10.88 6.18
N ARG A 106 7.51 -10.50 6.93
CA ARG A 106 7.92 -9.11 7.19
C ARG A 106 6.79 -8.23 7.74
N SER A 107 5.75 -8.83 8.33
CA SER A 107 4.66 -8.12 8.97
C SER A 107 4.83 -8.16 10.50
N SER A 108 4.78 -6.99 11.12
CA SER A 108 4.84 -6.89 12.58
C SER A 108 3.60 -7.47 13.26
N GLN A 109 2.45 -7.49 12.56
CA GLN A 109 1.23 -8.12 13.07
C GLN A 109 1.39 -9.62 13.14
N VAL A 110 1.87 -10.26 12.07
CA VAL A 110 2.13 -11.71 12.04
C VAL A 110 3.16 -12.10 13.09
N GLN A 111 4.23 -11.31 13.26
CA GLN A 111 5.24 -11.58 14.30
C GLN A 111 4.64 -11.58 15.70
N ARG A 112 3.77 -10.62 16.03
CA ARG A 112 3.08 -10.56 17.32
C ARG A 112 2.17 -11.77 17.55
N VAL A 113 1.40 -12.14 16.52
CA VAL A 113 0.51 -13.31 16.58
C VAL A 113 1.32 -14.58 16.84
N VAL A 114 2.42 -14.78 16.13
CA VAL A 114 3.28 -15.96 16.32
C VAL A 114 3.85 -16.01 17.74
N VAL A 115 4.36 -14.89 18.26
CA VAL A 115 4.86 -14.84 19.66
C VAL A 115 3.76 -15.14 20.67
N LEU A 116 2.52 -14.65 20.44
CA LEU A 116 1.40 -14.93 21.33
C LEU A 116 0.99 -16.41 21.28
N ILE A 117 0.98 -17.03 20.10
CA ILE A 117 0.69 -18.47 19.93
C ILE A 117 1.76 -19.30 20.64
N ASP A 118 3.04 -18.97 20.42
CA ASP A 118 4.17 -19.65 21.03
C ASP A 118 4.10 -19.59 22.57
N THR A 119 3.89 -18.38 23.12
CA THR A 119 3.71 -18.18 24.56
C THR A 119 2.48 -18.94 25.10
N ALA A 120 1.39 -18.99 24.36
CA ALA A 120 0.18 -19.70 24.75
C ALA A 120 0.40 -21.23 24.80
N MET A 121 1.19 -21.74 23.86
CA MET A 121 1.59 -23.15 23.83
C MET A 121 2.48 -23.51 25.03
N GLU A 122 3.47 -22.67 25.36
CA GLU A 122 4.35 -22.87 26.51
C GLU A 122 3.59 -22.87 27.86
N GLN A 123 2.50 -22.12 27.94
CA GLN A 123 1.69 -21.97 29.15
C GLN A 123 0.48 -22.91 29.25
N ASP A 124 0.31 -23.85 28.31
CA ASP A 124 -0.87 -24.70 28.21
C ASP A 124 -2.20 -23.91 28.24
N ALA A 125 -2.19 -22.72 27.67
CA ALA A 125 -3.35 -21.85 27.65
C ALA A 125 -4.41 -22.31 26.61
N PRO A 126 -5.69 -21.95 26.78
CA PRO A 126 -6.75 -22.35 25.83
C PRO A 126 -6.58 -21.64 24.47
N LEU A 127 -5.81 -22.26 23.59
CA LEU A 127 -5.44 -21.72 22.27
C LEU A 127 -6.64 -21.31 21.44
N GLN A 128 -7.75 -22.05 21.50
CA GLN A 128 -8.98 -21.72 20.78
C GLN A 128 -9.47 -20.32 21.12
N ASN A 129 -9.56 -19.99 22.41
CA ASN A 129 -10.06 -18.69 22.84
C ASN A 129 -9.11 -17.56 22.42
N ILE A 130 -7.80 -17.80 22.58
CA ILE A 130 -6.78 -16.82 22.21
C ILE A 130 -6.82 -16.53 20.70
N LEU A 131 -6.93 -17.56 19.87
CA LEU A 131 -7.02 -17.40 18.42
C LEU A 131 -8.30 -16.67 18.01
N SER A 132 -9.44 -16.98 18.64
CA SER A 132 -10.70 -16.28 18.39
C SER A 132 -10.64 -14.81 18.79
N ASP A 133 -10.12 -14.51 19.97
CA ASP A 133 -9.97 -13.12 20.45
C ASP A 133 -9.03 -12.31 19.53
N LEU A 134 -7.91 -12.92 19.12
CA LEU A 134 -7.00 -12.31 18.16
C LEU A 134 -7.66 -12.06 16.81
N ALA A 135 -8.44 -13.01 16.31
CA ALA A 135 -9.17 -12.85 15.05
C ALA A 135 -10.08 -11.61 15.10
N MET A 136 -10.89 -11.50 16.15
CA MET A 136 -11.80 -10.36 16.35
C MET A 136 -11.06 -9.04 16.49
N ASP A 137 -9.95 -9.01 17.22
CA ASP A 137 -9.16 -7.79 17.41
C ASP A 137 -8.52 -7.32 16.10
N TYR A 138 -7.95 -8.23 15.31
CA TYR A 138 -7.37 -7.89 14.02
C TYR A 138 -8.42 -7.53 12.97
N GLU A 139 -9.60 -8.14 12.99
CA GLU A 139 -10.71 -7.73 12.14
C GLU A 139 -11.13 -6.28 12.42
N ARG A 140 -11.31 -5.93 13.69
CA ARG A 140 -11.63 -4.56 14.10
C ARG A 140 -10.54 -3.56 13.70
N LEU A 141 -9.27 -3.94 13.85
CA LEU A 141 -8.15 -3.10 13.41
C LEU A 141 -8.16 -2.88 11.89
N ASN A 142 -8.41 -3.92 11.11
CA ASN A 142 -8.51 -3.83 9.65
C ASN A 142 -9.67 -2.94 9.22
N ASP A 143 -10.84 -3.08 9.86
CA ASP A 143 -12.00 -2.23 9.58
C ASP A 143 -11.74 -0.77 9.88
N LEU A 144 -11.09 -0.46 11.00
CA LEU A 144 -10.71 0.90 11.36
C LEU A 144 -9.71 1.49 10.37
N MET A 145 -8.72 0.69 9.93
CA MET A 145 -7.74 1.12 8.92
C MET A 145 -8.39 1.37 7.58
N ASN A 146 -9.25 0.46 7.11
CA ASN A 146 -9.98 0.60 5.85
C ASN A 146 -10.89 1.83 5.84
N LYS A 147 -11.61 2.09 6.95
CA LYS A 147 -12.44 3.31 7.09
C LYS A 147 -11.60 4.58 6.99
N ARG A 148 -10.48 4.64 7.71
CA ARG A 148 -9.56 5.79 7.64
C ARG A 148 -8.99 6.01 6.24
N GLU A 149 -8.62 4.95 5.54
CA GLU A 149 -8.10 5.05 4.17
C GLU A 149 -9.16 5.55 3.19
N THR A 150 -10.39 5.06 3.29
CA THR A 150 -11.50 5.51 2.43
C THR A 150 -11.81 7.00 2.68
N GLU A 151 -11.83 7.44 3.93
CA GLU A 151 -12.05 8.85 4.27
C GLU A 151 -10.90 9.75 3.78
N LEU A 152 -9.65 9.32 3.96
CA LEU A 152 -8.48 10.07 3.49
C LEU A 152 -8.36 10.08 1.97
N ALA A 153 -8.67 8.96 1.30
CA ALA A 153 -8.68 8.88 -0.16
C ALA A 153 -9.72 9.82 -0.76
N GLY A 154 -10.94 9.88 -0.19
CA GLY A 154 -11.98 10.81 -0.65
C GLY A 154 -11.55 12.27 -0.55
N ARG A 155 -10.95 12.67 0.57
CA ARG A 155 -10.41 14.02 0.74
C ARG A 155 -9.22 14.31 -0.17
N GLY A 156 -8.33 13.35 -0.35
CA GLY A 156 -7.17 13.44 -1.25
C GLY A 156 -7.59 13.65 -2.71
N ILE A 157 -8.58 12.90 -3.19
CA ILE A 157 -9.12 13.04 -4.55
C ILE A 157 -9.71 14.42 -4.76
N LEU A 158 -10.47 14.97 -3.80
CA LEU A 158 -11.01 16.32 -3.88
C LEU A 158 -9.93 17.39 -3.99
N ILE A 159 -8.85 17.26 -3.20
CA ILE A 159 -7.72 18.20 -3.24
C ILE A 159 -7.01 18.11 -4.60
N ILE A 160 -6.75 16.91 -5.10
CA ILE A 160 -6.10 16.70 -6.41
C ILE A 160 -6.99 17.29 -7.51
N LEU A 161 -8.28 17.03 -7.50
CA LEU A 161 -9.24 17.55 -8.49
C LEU A 161 -9.26 19.08 -8.45
N PHE A 162 -9.29 19.69 -7.26
CA PHE A 162 -9.26 21.14 -7.12
C PHE A 162 -7.95 21.74 -7.61
N VAL A 163 -6.80 21.14 -7.29
CA VAL A 163 -5.50 21.64 -7.72
C VAL A 163 -5.28 21.44 -9.23
N CYS A 164 -5.64 20.26 -9.77
CA CYS A 164 -5.40 19.96 -11.18
C CYS A 164 -6.38 20.66 -12.14
N ILE A 165 -7.62 20.88 -11.73
CA ILE A 165 -8.66 21.48 -12.59
C ILE A 165 -9.06 22.85 -12.09
N GLY A 166 -9.36 23.00 -10.80
CA GLY A 166 -9.90 24.24 -10.24
C GLY A 166 -8.91 25.40 -10.32
N LEU A 167 -7.65 25.14 -9.97
CA LEU A 167 -6.63 26.19 -9.96
C LEU A 167 -6.28 26.71 -11.36
N PRO A 168 -6.05 25.87 -12.40
CA PRO A 168 -5.85 26.34 -13.77
C PRO A 168 -7.05 27.11 -14.34
N VAL A 169 -8.28 26.64 -14.07
CA VAL A 169 -9.51 27.32 -14.51
C VAL A 169 -9.63 28.68 -13.86
N LEU A 170 -9.34 28.78 -12.56
CA LEU A 170 -9.39 30.06 -11.83
C LEU A 170 -8.34 31.04 -12.34
N ILE A 171 -7.12 30.58 -12.62
CA ILE A 171 -6.06 31.42 -13.21
C ILE A 171 -6.47 31.86 -14.62
N ALA A 172 -6.97 30.96 -15.46
CA ALA A 172 -7.43 31.31 -16.80
C ALA A 172 -8.57 32.35 -16.78
N PHE A 173 -9.49 32.22 -15.83
CA PHE A 173 -10.57 33.19 -15.64
C PHE A 173 -10.06 34.56 -15.21
N ILE A 174 -9.14 34.64 -14.24
CA ILE A 174 -8.54 35.89 -13.80
C ILE A 174 -7.80 36.56 -14.95
N VAL A 175 -6.99 35.79 -15.68
CA VAL A 175 -6.24 36.31 -16.83
C VAL A 175 -7.18 36.80 -17.92
N GLY A 176 -8.24 36.04 -18.24
CA GLY A 176 -9.25 36.43 -19.24
C GLY A 176 -9.99 37.74 -18.89
N LEU A 177 -10.22 37.97 -17.58
CA LEU A 177 -10.85 39.23 -17.10
C LEU A 177 -9.90 40.43 -17.18
N PHE A 178 -8.61 40.22 -16.89
CA PHE A 178 -7.62 41.32 -16.86
C PHE A 178 -6.87 41.50 -18.18
N ALA A 179 -6.88 40.52 -19.10
CA ALA A 179 -6.22 40.62 -20.40
C ALA A 179 -6.68 41.84 -21.23
N PRO A 180 -8.00 42.19 -21.34
CA PRO A 180 -8.42 43.39 -22.06
C PRO A 180 -7.97 44.71 -21.37
N ALA A 181 -7.82 44.71 -20.04
CA ALA A 181 -7.33 45.85 -19.31
C ALA A 181 -5.80 46.01 -19.43
N ALA A 182 -5.06 44.92 -19.64
CA ALA A 182 -3.63 44.87 -19.78
C ALA A 182 -3.12 45.17 -21.22
N SER A 183 -4.01 45.24 -22.22
CA SER A 183 -3.63 45.58 -23.59
C SER A 183 -3.02 46.98 -23.75
N GLY A 184 -3.12 47.83 -22.71
CA GLY A 184 -2.40 49.10 -22.63
C GLY A 184 -0.99 48.99 -22.03
N PHE A 185 -0.65 47.88 -21.40
CA PHE A 185 0.69 47.59 -20.88
C PHE A 185 1.30 46.47 -21.73
N GLN A 186 2.39 46.81 -22.44
CA GLN A 186 3.16 45.82 -23.23
C GLN A 186 3.76 44.75 -22.30
N ILE A 187 2.98 43.72 -21.96
CA ILE A 187 3.49 42.53 -21.31
C ILE A 187 3.93 41.56 -22.39
N ALA A 188 5.07 41.82 -23.02
CA ALA A 188 5.64 41.03 -24.11
C ALA A 188 6.00 39.57 -23.73
N ASN A 189 5.98 39.21 -22.44
CA ASN A 189 6.42 37.90 -21.95
C ASN A 189 5.32 37.06 -21.28
N PHE A 190 4.05 37.47 -21.41
CA PHE A 190 2.95 36.75 -20.73
C PHE A 190 2.75 35.34 -21.27
N ASN A 191 2.95 35.14 -22.56
CA ASN A 191 2.74 33.84 -23.23
C ASN A 191 3.78 32.79 -22.80
N SER A 192 5.03 33.21 -22.57
CA SER A 192 6.09 32.29 -22.12
C SER A 192 5.93 31.89 -20.64
N THR A 193 5.50 32.83 -19.81
CA THR A 193 5.25 32.56 -18.38
C THR A 193 4.03 31.67 -18.21
N PHE A 194 3.01 31.81 -19.06
CA PHE A 194 1.80 30.99 -19.01
C PHE A 194 2.04 29.57 -19.48
N SER A 195 2.84 29.37 -20.54
CA SER A 195 3.21 28.02 -21.01
C SER A 195 4.07 27.29 -20.00
N THR A 196 4.97 27.95 -19.29
CA THR A 196 5.77 27.35 -18.23
C THR A 196 4.94 26.98 -17.01
N PHE A 197 3.93 27.79 -16.65
CA PHE A 197 3.03 27.50 -15.55
C PHE A 197 2.11 26.32 -15.85
N PHE A 198 1.59 26.21 -17.10
CA PHE A 198 0.79 25.07 -17.54
C PHE A 198 1.61 23.78 -17.61
N ALA A 199 2.86 23.86 -18.04
CA ALA A 199 3.79 22.71 -18.02
C ALA A 199 4.07 22.25 -16.58
N LEU A 200 4.15 23.18 -15.63
CA LEU A 200 4.37 22.87 -14.21
C LEU A 200 3.11 22.28 -13.53
N ALA A 201 1.92 22.69 -13.93
CA ALA A 201 0.65 22.20 -13.40
C ALA A 201 0.20 20.86 -14.02
N SER A 202 0.73 20.49 -15.21
CA SER A 202 0.43 19.25 -15.92
C SER A 202 1.44 18.13 -15.65
N ALA A 203 2.51 18.40 -14.91
CA ALA A 203 3.53 17.43 -14.48
C ALA A 203 3.22 16.88 -13.07
#